data_16153a674c2c01dbd64b680a53fb0a8b
#
_entry.id   16153a674c2c01dbd64b680a53fb0a8b
#
_cell.length_a   1.000
_cell.length_b   1.000
_cell.length_c   1.000
_cell.angle_alpha   90.00
_cell.angle_beta   90.00
_cell.angle_gamma   90.00
#
_symmetry.space_group_name_H-M   'P 1'
#
loop_
_entity.id
_entity.type
_entity.pdbx_description
1 polymer ?
#
loop_
_entity_poly.entity_id
_entity_poly.type
_entity_poly.pdbx_seq_one_letter_code
_entity_poly.pdbx_strand_id
1 'polypeptide(L)'
;MYPICNFIDVDYYIPGCPPMPFLIVYTLKSIVEGRTPVRQDTVVCTECYRKIVLSKLDRLYGIYEKEVDPVLCLVSQGFMCMGSLTRDGCGAPCSRGGFTCFGCRGPADSLLYRSMDMYDFFVKVISVRTGIPPETVKAELYDNPLIFHTFTFSKFARFQAKERII
;
A
#
# COMPACT_ATOMS: atom_id res chain seq x y z
N MET A 1 -19.80 -7.24 6.09
CA MET A 1 -19.95 -5.84 5.66
C MET A 1 -19.70 -5.79 4.15
N TYR A 2 -20.59 -5.17 3.38
CA TYR A 2 -20.48 -5.08 1.92
C TYR A 2 -20.20 -3.64 1.52
N PRO A 3 -19.36 -3.40 0.49
CA PRO A 3 -19.12 -2.05 -0.02
C PRO A 3 -20.38 -1.49 -0.71
N ILE A 4 -20.48 -0.17 -0.77
CA ILE A 4 -21.65 0.53 -1.32
C ILE A 4 -21.93 0.15 -2.79
N CYS A 5 -20.91 -0.16 -3.55
CA CYS A 5 -21.02 -0.61 -4.95
C CYS A 5 -21.75 -1.95 -5.14
N ASN A 6 -22.05 -2.67 -4.06
CA ASN A 6 -22.93 -3.84 -4.12
C ASN A 6 -24.41 -3.49 -4.21
N PHE A 7 -24.76 -2.25 -3.94
CA PHE A 7 -26.15 -1.78 -3.83
C PHE A 7 -26.48 -0.69 -4.83
N ILE A 8 -25.50 0.11 -5.26
CA ILE A 8 -25.65 1.19 -6.24
C ILE A 8 -24.50 1.17 -7.24
N ASP A 9 -24.76 1.67 -8.46
CA ASP A 9 -23.70 1.93 -9.42
C ASP A 9 -22.87 3.12 -8.97
N VAL A 10 -21.54 2.97 -9.05
CA VAL A 10 -20.56 3.99 -8.66
C VAL A 10 -19.73 4.34 -9.89
N ASP A 11 -19.71 5.62 -10.28
CA ASP A 11 -18.97 6.09 -11.44
C ASP A 11 -17.48 6.20 -11.18
N TYR A 12 -17.09 6.71 -10.00
CA TYR A 12 -15.69 6.91 -9.62
C TYR A 12 -15.42 6.49 -8.18
N TYR A 13 -14.22 5.95 -7.96
CA TYR A 13 -13.75 5.56 -6.66
C TYR A 13 -12.47 6.32 -6.32
N ILE A 14 -12.45 7.01 -5.20
CA ILE A 14 -11.26 7.69 -4.67
C ILE A 14 -10.68 6.83 -3.54
N PRO A 15 -9.60 6.08 -3.78
CA PRO A 15 -9.05 5.19 -2.77
C PRO A 15 -8.41 5.95 -1.61
N GLY A 16 -8.60 5.43 -0.39
CA GLY A 16 -8.04 5.98 0.84
C GLY A 16 -8.95 5.73 2.04
N CYS A 17 -8.39 5.70 3.23
CA CYS A 17 -9.14 5.54 4.47
C CYS A 17 -8.60 6.50 5.55
N PRO A 18 -9.06 7.77 5.53
CA PRO A 18 -9.85 8.45 4.51
C PRO A 18 -9.04 8.79 3.23
N PRO A 19 -9.69 9.09 2.09
CA PRO A 19 -9.00 9.63 0.93
C PRO A 19 -8.43 11.02 1.22
N MET A 20 -7.33 11.36 0.55
CA MET A 20 -6.68 12.66 0.74
C MET A 20 -7.58 13.80 0.23
N PRO A 21 -7.75 14.89 0.98
CA PRO A 21 -8.64 15.99 0.60
C PRO A 21 -8.37 16.57 -0.78
N PHE A 22 -7.11 16.72 -1.15
CA PHE A 22 -6.75 17.26 -2.47
C PHE A 22 -7.17 16.33 -3.62
N LEU A 23 -7.19 15.00 -3.42
CA LEU A 23 -7.66 14.07 -4.42
C LEU A 23 -9.18 14.15 -4.60
N ILE A 24 -9.91 14.38 -3.51
CA ILE A 24 -11.36 14.59 -3.56
C ILE A 24 -11.65 15.85 -4.39
N VAL A 25 -11.00 16.96 -4.05
CA VAL A 25 -11.18 18.24 -4.78
C VAL A 25 -10.78 18.10 -6.25
N TYR A 26 -9.64 17.50 -6.53
CA TYR A 26 -9.16 17.26 -7.89
C TYR A 26 -10.16 16.43 -8.72
N THR A 27 -10.66 15.33 -8.13
CA THR A 27 -11.61 14.44 -8.79
C THR A 27 -12.91 15.16 -9.10
N LEU A 28 -13.51 15.84 -8.11
CA LEU A 28 -14.75 16.60 -8.29
C LEU A 28 -14.58 17.69 -9.35
N LYS A 29 -13.47 18.45 -9.29
CA LYS A 29 -13.17 19.47 -10.29
C LYS A 29 -13.08 18.87 -11.70
N SER A 30 -12.37 17.76 -11.86
CA SER A 30 -12.24 17.08 -13.16
C SER A 30 -13.60 16.65 -13.72
N ILE A 31 -14.46 16.08 -12.87
CA ILE A 31 -15.80 15.65 -13.26
C ILE A 31 -16.67 16.84 -13.72
N VAL A 32 -16.67 17.94 -12.94
CA VAL A 32 -17.42 19.16 -13.28
C VAL A 32 -16.94 19.77 -14.59
N GLU A 33 -15.64 19.70 -14.86
CA GLU A 33 -15.05 20.19 -16.11
C GLU A 33 -15.19 19.20 -17.29
N GLY A 34 -15.90 18.08 -17.12
CA GLY A 34 -16.09 17.04 -18.13
C GLY A 34 -14.81 16.29 -18.50
N ARG A 35 -13.79 16.31 -17.64
CA ARG A 35 -12.53 15.58 -17.84
C ARG A 35 -12.50 14.31 -17.03
N THR A 36 -11.93 13.26 -17.58
CA THR A 36 -11.63 12.05 -16.80
C THR A 36 -10.49 12.34 -15.82
N PRO A 37 -10.69 12.12 -14.51
CA PRO A 37 -9.62 12.28 -13.53
C PRO A 37 -8.43 11.36 -13.84
N VAL A 38 -7.21 11.87 -13.64
CA VAL A 38 -5.99 11.10 -13.89
C VAL A 38 -5.81 10.04 -12.79
N ARG A 39 -5.58 8.83 -13.24
CA ARG A 39 -5.37 7.68 -12.38
C ARG A 39 -3.95 7.64 -11.82
N GLN A 40 -3.85 7.32 -10.54
CA GLN A 40 -2.58 7.04 -9.86
C GLN A 40 -2.33 5.53 -9.96
N ASP A 41 -1.22 5.09 -10.52
CA ASP A 41 -0.96 3.66 -10.81
C ASP A 41 0.42 3.16 -10.39
N THR A 42 1.22 3.99 -9.72
CA THR A 42 2.49 3.60 -9.12
C THR A 42 2.32 3.22 -7.63
N VAL A 43 3.41 3.09 -6.89
CA VAL A 43 3.40 2.66 -5.49
C VAL A 43 3.79 3.80 -4.54
N VAL A 44 3.27 3.79 -3.30
CA VAL A 44 3.60 4.81 -2.27
C VAL A 44 5.10 4.99 -2.06
N CYS A 45 5.90 3.97 -2.33
CA CYS A 45 7.36 4.09 -2.24
C CYS A 45 7.95 5.16 -3.17
N THR A 46 7.28 5.51 -4.28
CA THR A 46 7.73 6.59 -5.20
C THR A 46 7.57 7.98 -4.59
N GLU A 47 6.64 8.14 -3.64
CA GLU A 47 6.39 9.38 -2.91
C GLU A 47 7.12 9.43 -1.56
N CYS A 48 7.74 8.30 -1.15
CA CYS A 48 8.39 8.16 0.13
C CYS A 48 9.82 8.71 0.08
N TYR A 49 10.14 9.66 0.97
CA TYR A 49 11.48 10.27 1.04
C TYR A 49 12.54 9.39 1.72
N ARG A 50 12.13 8.28 2.36
CA ARG A 50 13.03 7.42 3.13
C ARG A 50 14.01 6.67 2.24
N LYS A 51 15.26 6.58 2.67
CA LYS A 51 16.35 5.93 1.94
C LYS A 51 16.29 4.42 2.12
N ILE A 52 16.26 3.69 1.00
CA ILE A 52 16.37 2.23 1.00
C ILE A 52 17.83 1.86 1.20
N VAL A 53 18.08 1.02 2.20
CA VAL A 53 19.37 0.38 2.45
C VAL A 53 19.16 -1.12 2.57
N LEU A 54 20.17 -1.90 2.21
CA LEU A 54 20.18 -3.33 2.46
C LEU A 54 20.72 -3.58 3.86
N SER A 55 19.95 -4.26 4.68
CA SER A 55 20.28 -4.59 6.06
C SER A 55 20.51 -6.10 6.21
N LYS A 56 21.10 -6.50 7.33
CA LYS A 56 21.16 -7.90 7.76
C LYS A 56 20.49 -8.00 9.11
N LEU A 57 19.25 -8.46 9.10
CA LEU A 57 18.42 -8.61 10.28
C LEU A 57 18.10 -10.09 10.49
N ASP A 58 17.78 -10.45 11.71
CA ASP A 58 17.42 -11.80 12.14
C ASP A 58 15.90 -12.02 12.18
N ARG A 59 15.12 -10.96 12.38
CA ARG A 59 13.66 -11.01 12.47
C ARG A 59 13.02 -9.70 12.01
N LEU A 60 11.72 -9.72 11.83
CA LEU A 60 10.90 -8.50 11.69
C LEU A 60 10.53 -7.94 13.07
N TYR A 61 10.19 -6.67 13.11
CA TYR A 61 9.86 -5.94 14.33
C TYR A 61 8.43 -5.39 14.26
N GLY A 62 7.71 -5.48 15.36
CA GLY A 62 6.50 -4.71 15.58
C GLY A 62 6.83 -3.21 15.69
N ILE A 63 5.87 -2.36 15.32
CA ILE A 63 6.08 -0.90 15.22
C ILE A 63 6.48 -0.24 16.56
N TYR A 64 6.21 -0.90 17.68
CA TYR A 64 6.54 -0.41 19.03
C TYR A 64 7.72 -1.15 19.68
N GLU A 65 8.32 -2.12 18.99
CA GLU A 65 9.43 -2.92 19.53
C GLU A 65 10.78 -2.28 19.35
N LYS A 66 10.89 -1.34 18.43
CA LYS A 66 12.14 -0.68 18.08
C LYS A 66 11.89 0.77 17.71
N GLU A 67 12.82 1.64 18.09
CA GLU A 67 12.83 3.03 17.65
C GLU A 67 13.02 3.13 16.14
N VAL A 68 12.24 3.99 15.51
CA VAL A 68 12.24 4.20 14.05
C VAL A 68 13.26 5.27 13.68
N ASP A 69 14.27 4.89 12.91
CA ASP A 69 15.15 5.87 12.26
C ASP A 69 14.34 6.73 11.27
N PRO A 70 14.38 8.06 11.36
CA PRO A 70 13.56 8.94 10.54
C PRO A 70 13.98 8.97 9.07
N VAL A 71 15.19 8.56 8.73
CA VAL A 71 15.76 8.66 7.37
C VAL A 71 15.64 7.35 6.60
N LEU A 72 15.81 6.21 7.28
CA LEU A 72 15.86 4.91 6.63
C LEU A 72 14.49 4.36 6.28
N CYS A 73 14.42 3.60 5.19
CA CYS A 73 13.21 2.87 4.80
C CYS A 73 12.77 1.93 5.93
N LEU A 74 11.48 1.94 6.25
CA LEU A 74 10.92 1.12 7.34
C LEU A 74 11.14 -0.38 7.11
N VAL A 75 11.01 -0.86 5.87
CA VAL A 75 11.32 -2.27 5.55
C VAL A 75 12.80 -2.57 5.78
N SER A 76 13.69 -1.65 5.44
CA SER A 76 15.14 -1.83 5.70
C SER A 76 15.48 -1.89 7.19
N GLN A 77 14.59 -1.38 8.05
CA GLN A 77 14.72 -1.45 9.50
C GLN A 77 14.05 -2.69 10.10
N GLY A 78 13.37 -3.50 9.28
CA GLY A 78 12.68 -4.72 9.69
C GLY A 78 11.20 -4.53 10.00
N PHE A 79 10.61 -3.37 9.69
CA PHE A 79 9.18 -3.16 9.87
C PHE A 79 8.37 -3.58 8.64
N MET A 80 7.22 -4.18 8.86
CA MET A 80 6.29 -4.54 7.79
C MET A 80 5.60 -3.29 7.25
N CYS A 81 6.03 -2.81 6.08
CA CYS A 81 5.49 -1.61 5.44
C CYS A 81 4.94 -1.94 4.05
N MET A 82 3.62 -1.75 3.87
CA MET A 82 2.89 -2.07 2.64
C MET A 82 3.12 -1.06 1.50
N GLY A 83 3.99 -0.06 1.67
CA GLY A 83 4.20 1.00 0.68
C GLY A 83 4.62 0.51 -0.70
N SER A 84 5.32 -0.64 -0.78
CA SER A 84 5.72 -1.27 -2.04
C SER A 84 4.57 -1.94 -2.81
N LEU A 85 3.44 -2.15 -2.15
CA LEU A 85 2.25 -2.76 -2.73
C LEU A 85 1.12 -1.74 -2.92
N THR A 86 1.14 -0.67 -2.14
CA THR A 86 0.04 0.29 -2.05
C THR A 86 0.11 1.32 -3.16
N ARG A 87 -1.02 1.62 -3.79
CA ARG A 87 -1.21 2.70 -4.75
C ARG A 87 -0.77 4.05 -4.18
N ASP A 88 -0.02 4.81 -4.96
CA ASP A 88 0.45 6.17 -4.64
C ASP A 88 -0.67 7.23 -4.62
N GLY A 89 -0.31 8.49 -4.55
CA GLY A 89 -1.21 9.65 -4.56
C GLY A 89 -1.62 10.13 -3.16
N CYS A 90 -1.01 9.62 -2.08
CA CYS A 90 -1.26 10.13 -0.73
C CYS A 90 -0.13 11.00 -0.18
N GLY A 91 1.02 11.07 -0.85
CA GLY A 91 2.21 11.77 -0.36
C GLY A 91 2.91 11.07 0.81
N ALA A 92 2.63 9.77 1.00
CA ALA A 92 3.24 8.92 2.02
C ALA A 92 3.22 9.46 3.48
N PRO A 93 2.07 9.96 4.00
CA PRO A 93 2.02 10.62 5.31
C PRO A 93 2.39 9.68 6.46
N CYS A 94 2.02 8.39 6.37
CA CYS A 94 2.36 7.41 7.40
C CYS A 94 3.87 7.31 7.59
N SER A 95 4.63 7.12 6.50
CA SER A 95 6.08 6.99 6.58
C SER A 95 6.75 8.29 7.03
N ARG A 96 6.20 9.45 6.69
CA ARG A 96 6.66 10.76 7.21
C ARG A 96 6.46 10.87 8.72
N GLY A 97 5.35 10.36 9.24
CA GLY A 97 5.06 10.32 10.67
C GLY A 97 5.76 9.18 11.43
N GLY A 98 6.66 8.42 10.81
CA GLY A 98 7.36 7.31 11.47
C GLY A 98 6.59 6.00 11.52
N PHE A 99 5.45 5.90 10.81
CA PHE A 99 4.61 4.71 10.79
C PHE A 99 4.68 3.97 9.46
N THR A 100 4.47 2.67 9.50
CA THR A 100 4.41 1.83 8.30
C THR A 100 3.17 2.16 7.45
N CYS A 101 3.27 1.98 6.15
CA CYS A 101 2.10 2.04 5.28
C CYS A 101 1.21 0.81 5.52
N PHE A 102 -0.08 1.03 5.78
CA PHE A 102 -1.07 -0.03 6.02
C PHE A 102 -1.89 -0.42 4.79
N GLY A 103 -1.60 0.13 3.63
CA GLY A 103 -2.30 -0.27 2.42
C GLY A 103 -3.67 0.36 2.20
N CYS A 104 -4.01 1.45 2.87
CA CYS A 104 -5.37 2.03 2.86
C CYS A 104 -5.89 2.48 1.49
N ARG A 105 -5.02 2.63 0.49
CA ARG A 105 -5.38 2.97 -0.90
C ARG A 105 -5.54 1.74 -1.80
N GLY A 106 -5.39 0.55 -1.25
CA GLY A 106 -5.44 -0.69 -2.03
C GLY A 106 -4.19 -0.92 -2.88
N PRO A 107 -4.16 -2.03 -3.63
CA PRO A 107 -3.01 -2.41 -4.43
C PRO A 107 -2.78 -1.45 -5.61
N ALA A 108 -1.51 -1.22 -5.94
CA ALA A 108 -1.14 -0.49 -7.15
C ALA A 108 -1.44 -1.34 -8.39
N ASP A 109 -1.91 -0.70 -9.46
CA ASP A 109 -2.27 -1.41 -10.69
C ASP A 109 -1.09 -2.14 -11.32
N SER A 110 0.09 -1.56 -11.24
CA SER A 110 1.32 -2.18 -11.71
C SER A 110 1.59 -3.57 -11.11
N LEU A 111 0.98 -3.88 -9.97
CA LEU A 111 1.08 -5.19 -9.31
C LEU A 111 0.00 -6.17 -9.77
N LEU A 112 -1.19 -5.65 -10.14
CA LEU A 112 -2.30 -6.48 -10.58
C LEU A 112 -2.06 -7.17 -11.93
N TYR A 113 -1.11 -6.64 -12.73
CA TYR A 113 -0.70 -7.17 -14.02
C TYR A 113 0.57 -8.02 -13.97
N ARG A 114 1.16 -8.21 -12.78
CA ARG A 114 2.34 -9.07 -12.65
C ARG A 114 1.94 -10.54 -12.60
N SER A 115 2.81 -11.38 -13.13
CA SER A 115 2.69 -12.84 -13.03
C SER A 115 2.96 -13.38 -11.61
N MET A 116 3.55 -12.56 -10.76
CA MET A 116 3.88 -12.90 -9.38
C MET A 116 2.74 -12.47 -8.45
N ASP A 117 2.33 -13.36 -7.55
CA ASP A 117 1.40 -13.04 -6.47
C ASP A 117 1.92 -11.87 -5.61
N MET A 118 1.01 -11.01 -5.15
CA MET A 118 1.36 -9.86 -4.31
C MET A 118 2.03 -10.27 -3.00
N TYR A 119 1.63 -11.41 -2.45
CA TYR A 119 2.23 -11.95 -1.23
C TYR A 119 3.70 -12.31 -1.47
N ASP A 120 3.98 -13.10 -2.52
CA ASP A 120 5.35 -13.49 -2.86
C ASP A 120 6.20 -12.29 -3.24
N PHE A 121 5.63 -11.30 -3.92
CA PHE A 121 6.33 -10.05 -4.19
C PHE A 121 6.70 -9.30 -2.90
N PHE A 122 5.80 -9.24 -1.93
CA PHE A 122 6.07 -8.58 -0.64
C PHE A 122 7.13 -9.32 0.16
N VAL A 123 7.03 -10.64 0.24
CA VAL A 123 8.06 -11.51 0.85
C VAL A 123 9.43 -11.22 0.22
N LYS A 124 9.50 -11.16 -1.10
CA LYS A 124 10.73 -10.86 -1.82
C LYS A 124 11.28 -9.46 -1.50
N VAL A 125 10.42 -8.45 -1.44
CA VAL A 125 10.83 -7.07 -1.08
C VAL A 125 11.41 -7.02 0.33
N ILE A 126 10.78 -7.67 1.30
CA ILE A 126 11.26 -7.73 2.67
C ILE A 126 12.59 -8.48 2.71
N SER A 127 12.64 -9.70 2.17
CA SER A 127 13.82 -10.55 2.20
C SER A 127 15.04 -9.86 1.57
N VAL A 128 14.88 -9.22 0.42
CA VAL A 128 15.98 -8.49 -0.25
C VAL A 128 16.48 -7.32 0.59
N ARG A 129 15.57 -6.58 1.25
CA ARG A 129 15.96 -5.39 2.02
C ARG A 129 16.53 -5.70 3.40
N THR A 130 16.10 -6.78 4.01
CA THR A 130 16.47 -7.15 5.38
C THR A 130 17.50 -8.26 5.48
N GLY A 131 17.72 -9.03 4.41
CA GLY A 131 18.54 -10.22 4.42
C GLY A 131 17.90 -11.43 5.13
N ILE A 132 16.67 -11.31 5.63
CA ILE A 132 15.93 -12.40 6.27
C ILE A 132 15.50 -13.41 5.19
N PRO A 133 15.69 -14.73 5.42
CA PRO A 133 15.26 -15.75 4.47
C PRO A 133 13.76 -15.67 4.14
N PRO A 134 13.34 -15.89 2.88
CA PRO A 134 11.94 -15.80 2.48
C PRO A 134 11.00 -16.67 3.32
N GLU A 135 11.43 -17.85 3.73
CA GLU A 135 10.60 -18.77 4.53
C GLU A 135 10.35 -18.23 5.95
N THR A 136 11.35 -17.57 6.54
CA THR A 136 11.18 -16.88 7.84
C THR A 136 10.20 -15.70 7.69
N VAL A 137 10.37 -14.90 6.63
CA VAL A 137 9.43 -13.80 6.33
C VAL A 137 8.00 -14.32 6.15
N LYS A 138 7.81 -15.43 5.44
CA LYS A 138 6.49 -16.05 5.24
C LYS A 138 5.86 -16.49 6.57
N ALA A 139 6.64 -17.12 7.45
CA ALA A 139 6.15 -17.54 8.76
C ALA A 139 5.69 -16.33 9.60
N GLU A 140 6.49 -15.27 9.68
CA GLU A 140 6.14 -14.07 10.43
C GLU A 140 4.93 -13.31 9.84
N LEU A 141 4.77 -13.31 8.50
CA LEU A 141 3.60 -12.74 7.84
C LEU A 141 2.34 -13.57 8.05
N TYR A 142 2.47 -14.89 8.14
CA TYR A 142 1.36 -15.79 8.43
C TYR A 142 0.79 -15.55 9.84
N ASP A 143 1.65 -15.29 10.81
CA ASP A 143 1.25 -14.96 12.17
C ASP A 143 0.64 -13.56 12.32
N ASN A 144 0.82 -12.69 11.30
CA ASN A 144 0.30 -11.33 11.27
C ASN A 144 -0.61 -11.05 10.05
N PRO A 145 -1.69 -11.80 9.85
CA PRO A 145 -2.51 -11.74 8.65
C PRO A 145 -3.23 -10.40 8.46
N LEU A 146 -3.42 -9.60 9.52
CA LEU A 146 -4.14 -8.33 9.48
C LEU A 146 -3.52 -7.32 8.51
N ILE A 147 -2.21 -7.37 8.28
CA ILE A 147 -1.53 -6.46 7.36
C ILE A 147 -2.02 -6.66 5.93
N PHE A 148 -2.20 -7.91 5.48
CA PHE A 148 -2.72 -8.21 4.15
C PHE A 148 -4.21 -8.03 4.03
N HIS A 149 -4.95 -8.19 5.12
CA HIS A 149 -6.40 -8.05 5.11
C HIS A 149 -6.88 -6.62 4.91
N THR A 150 -6.06 -5.62 5.21
CA THR A 150 -6.41 -4.23 4.90
C THR A 150 -6.67 -3.99 3.41
N PHE A 151 -5.99 -4.72 2.52
CA PHE A 151 -6.26 -4.71 1.08
C PHE A 151 -7.52 -5.47 0.66
N THR A 152 -7.98 -6.41 1.48
CA THR A 152 -8.99 -7.40 1.07
C THR A 152 -10.34 -7.24 1.77
N PHE A 153 -10.49 -6.28 2.66
CA PHE A 153 -11.72 -6.05 3.42
C PHE A 153 -12.93 -5.70 2.56
N SER A 154 -12.71 -5.19 1.36
CA SER A 154 -13.80 -5.02 0.41
C SER A 154 -13.53 -5.83 -0.85
N LYS A 155 -14.60 -6.40 -1.43
CA LYS A 155 -14.56 -6.99 -2.78
C LYS A 155 -14.02 -6.03 -3.83
N PHE A 156 -14.02 -4.75 -3.51
CA PHE A 156 -13.43 -3.65 -4.26
C PHE A 156 -11.93 -3.85 -4.53
N ALA A 157 -11.18 -4.34 -3.55
CA ALA A 157 -9.75 -4.61 -3.70
C ALA A 157 -9.49 -5.73 -4.73
N ARG A 158 -10.49 -6.55 -5.01
CA ARG A 158 -10.26 -7.78 -5.75
C ARG A 158 -10.36 -7.65 -7.26
N PHE A 159 -11.30 -6.94 -7.90
CA PHE A 159 -11.43 -7.14 -9.36
C PHE A 159 -12.32 -6.18 -10.17
N GLN A 160 -13.22 -5.40 -9.58
CA GLN A 160 -14.29 -4.79 -10.39
C GLN A 160 -14.08 -3.32 -10.78
N ALA A 161 -13.05 -2.69 -10.30
CA ALA A 161 -12.95 -1.25 -10.43
C ALA A 161 -11.71 -0.77 -11.19
N LYS A 162 -11.11 -1.61 -12.05
CA LYS A 162 -9.92 -1.23 -12.82
C LYS A 162 -10.11 0.04 -13.64
N GLU A 163 -11.31 0.28 -14.13
CA GLU A 163 -11.62 1.41 -15.01
C GLU A 163 -12.14 2.64 -14.27
N ARG A 164 -12.57 2.49 -13.02
CA ARG A 164 -13.23 3.54 -12.22
C ARG A 164 -12.45 4.02 -10.99
N ILE A 165 -11.25 3.49 -10.78
CA ILE A 165 -10.36 3.93 -9.68
C ILE A 165 -9.50 5.10 -10.16
N ILE A 166 -9.44 6.13 -9.35
CA ILE A 166 -8.68 7.36 -9.56
C ILE A 166 -7.53 7.45 -8.58
#